data_72e7b5421c887bc8142e373e05ec4adf
#
_entry.id   72e7b5421c887bc8142e373e05ec4adf
#
_cell.length_a   1.000
_cell.length_b   1.000
_cell.length_c   1.000
_cell.angle_alpha   90.00
_cell.angle_beta   90.00
_cell.angle_gamma   90.00
#
_symmetry.space_group_name_H-M   'P 1'
#
loop_
_entity.id
_entity.type
_entity.pdbx_description
1 polymer ?
#
loop_
_entity_poly.entity_id
_entity_poly.type
_entity_poly.pdbx_seq_one_letter_code
_entity_poly.pdbx_strand_id
1 'polypeptide(L)'
;MKRRWAIFLFFMLWIIPAVAVAEESYSFDSAEIEKKPYHVGGYVEFKPVLFGLDRDAAFYKLRFYDNPRGQNLLEANGRIQLEGSYEKSIFRVYAKTNTDLKASYSGESERSTFYELYGSVKPLSNLKFDVGKKTMKWGKGYAWNPVAFVDRPKDPDDPEQAMEGYVLATADYIKSFEGPLKTFSFTPVLFPVYDHVNDDFGNNNKLNIAGRFYFLLYDTDIDLMFMTGGSRPDRYGFDFSRNITTNFEVHGEYAYFRNSRKNVLDATGIPRQIEKEAHSFLVGIRYLTSFDLTTIIEFYHSDAGFTSDEMTNFYSLINRGYDLYQTSGNTALLGQAQQLAESGYARANAMQNYLYVRFSQKEPFDILYFTPSLAGMMNIDDASWSLTPELLYTGFTNWEFRLRAGIIAGERNSDFGEKQNDYRVELRIGYYF
;
A
#
# COMPACT_ATOMS: atom_id res chain seq x y z
N MET A 1 25.62 -8.05 -18.21
CA MET A 1 24.18 -8.17 -18.53
C MET A 1 23.71 -9.59 -18.83
N LYS A 2 24.31 -10.36 -19.74
CA LYS A 2 23.78 -11.68 -20.17
C LYS A 2 23.84 -12.83 -19.14
N ARG A 3 24.68 -12.77 -18.10
CA ARG A 3 24.92 -13.91 -17.18
C ARG A 3 23.93 -14.04 -16.01
N ARG A 4 23.37 -12.92 -15.51
CA ARG A 4 22.46 -12.94 -14.34
C ARG A 4 21.02 -13.29 -14.71
N TRP A 5 20.57 -12.90 -15.90
CA TRP A 5 19.26 -13.31 -16.42
C TRP A 5 19.17 -14.81 -16.72
N ALA A 6 20.28 -15.41 -17.11
CA ALA A 6 20.34 -16.86 -17.28
C ALA A 6 20.13 -17.61 -15.96
N ILE A 7 20.55 -17.03 -14.81
CA ILE A 7 20.35 -17.62 -13.49
C ILE A 7 18.87 -17.48 -13.07
N PHE A 8 18.22 -16.36 -13.39
CA PHE A 8 16.81 -16.14 -13.07
C PHE A 8 15.89 -17.06 -13.90
N LEU A 9 16.14 -17.18 -15.20
CA LEU A 9 15.45 -18.14 -16.07
C LEU A 9 15.76 -19.60 -15.70
N PHE A 10 16.98 -19.89 -15.26
CA PHE A 10 17.40 -21.22 -14.83
C PHE A 10 16.76 -21.64 -13.51
N PHE A 11 16.56 -20.72 -12.57
CA PHE A 11 15.82 -20.99 -11.33
C PHE A 11 14.33 -21.21 -11.59
N MET A 12 13.71 -20.49 -12.53
CA MET A 12 12.31 -20.72 -12.91
C MET A 12 12.08 -22.07 -13.60
N LEU A 13 13.06 -22.55 -14.36
CA LEU A 13 12.98 -23.86 -15.07
C LEU A 13 13.20 -25.07 -14.14
N TRP A 14 13.81 -24.88 -12.95
CA TRP A 14 14.06 -25.97 -11.99
C TRP A 14 12.94 -26.15 -10.96
N ILE A 15 11.95 -25.28 -10.91
CA ILE A 15 10.78 -25.38 -10.01
C ILE A 15 9.59 -26.09 -10.71
N ILE A 16 9.78 -26.76 -11.84
CA ILE A 16 8.76 -27.65 -12.37
C ILE A 16 8.86 -28.97 -11.59
N PRO A 17 7.99 -29.25 -10.60
CA PRO A 17 7.95 -30.56 -9.98
C PRO A 17 7.52 -31.55 -11.04
N ALA A 18 8.27 -32.62 -11.21
CA ALA A 18 7.82 -33.78 -11.97
C ALA A 18 6.49 -34.24 -11.33
N VAL A 19 5.38 -34.10 -12.06
CA VAL A 19 4.09 -34.64 -11.65
C VAL A 19 4.22 -36.16 -11.74
N ALA A 20 4.62 -36.78 -10.63
CA ALA A 20 4.40 -38.20 -10.42
C ALA A 20 2.93 -38.38 -10.05
N VAL A 21 2.14 -38.86 -11.01
CA VAL A 21 0.78 -39.35 -10.73
C VAL A 21 0.94 -40.66 -9.94
N ALA A 22 0.89 -40.57 -8.62
CA ALA A 22 0.69 -41.69 -7.74
C ALA A 22 -0.82 -41.75 -7.43
N GLU A 23 -1.49 -42.82 -7.84
CA GLU A 23 -2.80 -43.21 -7.28
C GLU A 23 -2.54 -43.61 -5.82
N GLU A 24 -2.70 -42.65 -4.90
CA GLU A 24 -2.71 -42.96 -3.47
C GLU A 24 -4.12 -43.39 -3.06
N SER A 25 -4.21 -44.64 -2.59
CA SER A 25 -5.37 -45.11 -1.86
C SER A 25 -5.53 -44.31 -0.59
N TYR A 26 -6.64 -43.59 -0.44
CA TYR A 26 -7.00 -42.82 0.76
C TYR A 26 -7.08 -43.75 2.00
N SER A 27 -6.04 -43.82 2.76
CA SER A 27 -6.07 -44.33 4.12
C SER A 27 -6.07 -43.15 5.08
N PHE A 28 -7.10 -43.01 5.89
CA PHE A 28 -7.23 -41.97 6.91
C PHE A 28 -6.17 -42.22 7.99
N ASP A 29 -5.08 -41.47 7.98
CA ASP A 29 -4.06 -41.54 9.03
C ASP A 29 -4.36 -40.49 10.11
N SER A 30 -4.65 -40.94 11.34
CA SER A 30 -4.87 -40.04 12.45
C SER A 30 -3.66 -39.19 12.86
N ALA A 31 -2.46 -39.56 12.42
CA ALA A 31 -1.23 -38.77 12.59
C ALA A 31 -1.21 -37.52 11.69
N GLU A 32 -1.98 -37.49 10.60
CA GLU A 32 -2.16 -36.30 9.73
C GLU A 32 -2.94 -35.17 10.41
N ILE A 33 -3.65 -35.44 11.52
CA ILE A 33 -4.42 -34.46 12.31
C ILE A 33 -3.55 -33.75 13.35
N GLU A 34 -2.36 -34.23 13.65
CA GLU A 34 -1.43 -33.50 14.53
C GLU A 34 -1.00 -32.17 13.86
N LYS A 35 -1.57 -31.08 14.35
CA LYS A 35 -1.23 -29.73 13.89
C LYS A 35 0.27 -29.52 14.07
N LYS A 36 1.01 -29.54 12.97
CA LYS A 36 2.45 -29.27 12.98
C LYS A 36 2.72 -27.95 13.69
N PRO A 37 3.69 -27.86 14.60
CA PRO A 37 3.99 -26.63 15.34
C PRO A 37 4.59 -25.54 14.45
N TYR A 38 4.87 -25.83 13.21
CA TYR A 38 5.46 -24.89 12.25
C TYR A 38 4.64 -24.83 10.96
N HIS A 39 4.71 -23.67 10.32
CA HIS A 39 4.24 -23.41 8.97
C HIS A 39 5.36 -22.72 8.19
N VAL A 40 5.55 -23.11 6.93
CA VAL A 40 6.44 -22.45 5.98
C VAL A 40 5.70 -22.36 4.67
N GLY A 41 5.76 -21.19 4.03
CA GLY A 41 5.15 -20.91 2.74
C GLY A 41 5.78 -19.69 2.09
N GLY A 42 5.28 -19.33 0.94
CA GLY A 42 5.77 -18.17 0.23
C GLY A 42 5.29 -18.11 -1.21
N TYR A 43 5.82 -17.16 -1.96
CA TYR A 43 5.60 -17.08 -3.39
C TYR A 43 6.79 -16.45 -4.11
N VAL A 44 6.88 -16.78 -5.39
CA VAL A 44 7.77 -16.13 -6.35
C VAL A 44 6.91 -15.45 -7.39
N GLU A 45 7.18 -14.17 -7.68
CA GLU A 45 6.45 -13.38 -8.66
C GLU A 45 7.41 -12.83 -9.72
N PHE A 46 6.99 -12.86 -10.97
CA PHE A 46 7.60 -12.12 -12.06
C PHE A 46 6.61 -11.11 -12.63
N LYS A 47 7.06 -9.85 -12.73
CA LYS A 47 6.19 -8.72 -13.07
C LYS A 47 6.87 -7.79 -14.08
N PRO A 48 6.82 -8.06 -15.40
CA PRO A 48 7.16 -7.10 -16.43
C PRO A 48 6.11 -5.99 -16.50
N VAL A 49 6.57 -4.74 -16.68
CA VAL A 49 5.73 -3.54 -16.79
C VAL A 49 6.18 -2.70 -17.98
N LEU A 50 5.25 -2.44 -18.89
CA LEU A 50 5.43 -1.50 -20.00
C LEU A 50 4.76 -0.17 -19.65
N PHE A 51 5.50 0.93 -19.72
CA PHE A 51 4.99 2.29 -19.55
C PHE A 51 4.98 3.02 -20.89
N GLY A 52 3.88 3.71 -21.20
CA GLY A 52 3.84 4.76 -22.21
C GLY A 52 4.16 6.08 -21.53
N LEU A 53 5.16 6.80 -22.01
CA LEU A 53 5.67 8.02 -21.39
C LEU A 53 5.08 9.26 -22.07
N ASP A 54 4.55 10.20 -21.28
CA ASP A 54 4.18 11.54 -21.70
C ASP A 54 5.40 12.48 -21.56
N ARG A 55 6.01 12.81 -22.69
CA ARG A 55 7.23 13.64 -22.74
C ARG A 55 6.99 15.12 -22.41
N ASP A 56 5.74 15.57 -22.51
CA ASP A 56 5.37 16.96 -22.23
C ASP A 56 4.99 17.17 -20.76
N ALA A 57 4.74 16.09 -20.02
CA ALA A 57 4.40 16.12 -18.61
C ALA A 57 5.56 16.66 -17.74
N ALA A 58 5.21 17.42 -16.70
CA ALA A 58 6.20 18.00 -15.79
C ALA A 58 7.05 16.93 -15.10
N PHE A 59 6.45 15.84 -14.62
CA PHE A 59 7.22 14.76 -13.98
C PHE A 59 8.13 14.01 -14.96
N TYR A 60 7.79 13.92 -16.26
CA TYR A 60 8.72 13.41 -17.25
C TYR A 60 9.93 14.33 -17.40
N LYS A 61 9.71 15.64 -17.56
CA LYS A 61 10.77 16.65 -17.66
C LYS A 61 11.67 16.61 -16.43
N LEU A 62 11.09 16.59 -15.22
CA LEU A 62 11.86 16.53 -13.98
C LEU A 62 12.75 15.29 -13.88
N ARG A 63 12.26 14.14 -14.36
CA ARG A 63 12.97 12.85 -14.23
C ARG A 63 13.99 12.59 -15.32
N PHE A 64 13.75 13.09 -16.54
CA PHE A 64 14.51 12.71 -17.74
C PHE A 64 15.15 13.89 -18.47
N TYR A 65 15.29 15.07 -17.82
CA TYR A 65 15.86 16.26 -18.46
C TYR A 65 17.28 16.03 -18.99
N ASP A 66 18.12 15.27 -18.29
CA ASP A 66 19.51 14.97 -18.63
C ASP A 66 19.69 13.71 -19.49
N ASN A 67 18.69 12.83 -19.49
CA ASN A 67 18.72 11.57 -20.23
C ASN A 67 17.34 11.23 -20.82
N PRO A 68 16.90 11.96 -21.86
CA PRO A 68 15.58 11.80 -22.45
C PRO A 68 15.30 10.38 -22.90
N ARG A 69 14.11 9.87 -22.60
CA ARG A 69 13.63 8.53 -22.97
C ARG A 69 12.64 8.62 -24.14
N GLY A 70 12.52 7.51 -24.87
CA GLY A 70 11.49 7.37 -25.91
C GLY A 70 10.07 7.30 -25.32
N GLN A 71 9.10 7.03 -26.19
CA GLN A 71 7.70 6.93 -25.77
C GLN A 71 7.39 5.73 -24.89
N ASN A 72 8.21 4.68 -24.93
CA ASN A 72 7.96 3.46 -24.18
C ASN A 72 9.15 3.12 -23.29
N LEU A 73 8.85 2.63 -22.09
CA LEU A 73 9.82 2.16 -21.12
C LEU A 73 9.39 0.78 -20.60
N LEU A 74 10.29 -0.20 -20.67
CA LEU A 74 10.08 -1.52 -20.13
C LEU A 74 10.87 -1.68 -18.81
N GLU A 75 10.19 -2.15 -17.78
CA GLU A 75 10.80 -2.59 -16.52
C GLU A 75 10.47 -4.07 -16.29
N ALA A 76 11.40 -4.82 -15.72
CA ALA A 76 11.15 -6.18 -15.26
C ALA A 76 11.36 -6.22 -13.75
N ASN A 77 10.33 -6.63 -13.03
CA ASN A 77 10.35 -6.77 -11.59
C ASN A 77 10.21 -8.25 -11.22
N GLY A 78 10.89 -8.67 -10.17
CA GLY A 78 10.73 -9.98 -9.55
C GLY A 78 10.55 -9.80 -8.05
N ARG A 79 9.79 -10.69 -7.43
CA ARG A 79 9.61 -10.74 -5.98
C ARG A 79 9.70 -12.15 -5.48
N ILE A 80 10.41 -12.34 -4.38
CA ILE A 80 10.44 -13.58 -3.62
C ILE A 80 9.98 -13.23 -2.21
N GLN A 81 8.87 -13.82 -1.77
CA GLN A 81 8.40 -13.68 -0.40
C GLN A 81 8.39 -15.03 0.27
N LEU A 82 9.00 -15.10 1.45
CA LEU A 82 9.00 -16.30 2.29
C LEU A 82 8.35 -15.95 3.61
N GLU A 83 7.50 -16.81 4.12
CA GLU A 83 6.93 -16.68 5.45
C GLU A 83 7.00 -17.98 6.23
N GLY A 84 7.14 -17.84 7.54
CA GLY A 84 7.16 -18.99 8.43
C GLY A 84 6.70 -18.63 9.82
N SER A 85 6.12 -19.62 10.50
CA SER A 85 5.76 -19.49 11.90
C SER A 85 6.08 -20.76 12.66
N TYR A 86 6.43 -20.58 13.92
CA TYR A 86 6.56 -21.68 14.89
C TYR A 86 5.72 -21.36 16.11
N GLU A 87 4.83 -22.27 16.50
CA GLU A 87 3.91 -22.07 17.63
C GLU A 87 4.00 -23.28 18.57
N LYS A 88 4.31 -23.01 19.85
CA LYS A 88 4.36 -24.02 20.90
C LYS A 88 3.80 -23.47 22.20
N SER A 89 2.72 -24.07 22.70
CA SER A 89 2.04 -23.64 23.92
C SER A 89 1.57 -22.17 23.81
N ILE A 90 2.10 -21.29 24.68
CA ILE A 90 1.76 -19.86 24.72
C ILE A 90 2.66 -19.01 23.83
N PHE A 91 3.69 -19.58 23.21
CA PHE A 91 4.69 -18.87 22.43
C PHE A 91 4.48 -19.07 20.93
N ARG A 92 4.64 -17.99 20.17
CA ARG A 92 4.70 -18.01 18.71
C ARG A 92 5.81 -17.09 18.22
N VAL A 93 6.54 -17.53 17.19
CA VAL A 93 7.45 -16.68 16.41
C VAL A 93 6.93 -16.68 14.98
N TYR A 94 6.93 -15.51 14.36
CA TYR A 94 6.54 -15.32 12.96
C TYR A 94 7.61 -14.51 12.22
N ALA A 95 7.94 -14.93 11.02
CA ALA A 95 8.84 -14.22 10.12
C ALA A 95 8.24 -14.17 8.71
N LYS A 96 8.35 -13.01 8.05
CA LYS A 96 8.03 -12.78 6.64
C LYS A 96 9.13 -11.95 6.02
N THR A 97 9.83 -12.50 5.02
CA THR A 97 10.85 -11.79 4.26
C THR A 97 10.32 -11.42 2.88
N ASN A 98 10.83 -10.35 2.32
CA ASN A 98 10.55 -9.95 0.96
C ASN A 98 11.86 -9.55 0.27
N THR A 99 12.10 -10.12 -0.91
CA THR A 99 13.22 -9.75 -1.78
C THR A 99 12.64 -9.23 -3.10
N ASP A 100 12.82 -7.94 -3.35
CA ASP A 100 12.43 -7.29 -4.59
C ASP A 100 13.64 -7.18 -5.51
N LEU A 101 13.49 -7.62 -6.74
CA LEU A 101 14.46 -7.54 -7.82
C LEU A 101 13.88 -6.63 -8.90
N LYS A 102 14.60 -5.60 -9.30
CA LYS A 102 14.15 -4.67 -10.32
C LYS A 102 15.23 -4.48 -11.37
N ALA A 103 14.85 -4.63 -12.63
CA ALA A 103 15.67 -4.23 -13.77
C ALA A 103 14.93 -3.16 -14.56
N SER A 104 15.50 -1.97 -14.62
CA SER A 104 14.92 -0.80 -15.25
C SER A 104 15.96 -0.08 -16.11
N TYR A 105 15.55 1.02 -16.73
CA TYR A 105 16.45 1.89 -17.50
C TYR A 105 17.58 2.50 -16.65
N SER A 106 17.40 2.65 -15.32
CA SER A 106 18.41 3.18 -14.40
C SER A 106 19.40 2.10 -13.90
N GLY A 107 19.19 0.83 -14.31
CA GLY A 107 20.02 -0.28 -13.91
C GLY A 107 19.25 -1.34 -13.14
N GLU A 108 19.98 -2.22 -12.51
CA GLU A 108 19.47 -3.31 -11.68
C GLU A 108 19.55 -2.92 -10.21
N SER A 109 18.52 -3.25 -9.45
CA SER A 109 18.52 -3.10 -8.00
C SER A 109 17.93 -4.32 -7.33
N GLU A 110 18.42 -4.61 -6.13
CA GLU A 110 17.93 -5.68 -5.25
C GLU A 110 17.70 -5.09 -3.86
N ARG A 111 16.58 -5.42 -3.25
CA ARG A 111 16.28 -5.07 -1.87
C ARG A 111 15.68 -6.25 -1.16
N SER A 112 16.38 -6.75 -0.14
CA SER A 112 15.87 -7.79 0.76
C SER A 112 15.59 -7.21 2.13
N THR A 113 14.41 -7.47 2.69
CA THR A 113 14.03 -6.99 4.01
C THR A 113 13.06 -7.94 4.70
N PHE A 114 13.05 -7.91 6.03
CA PHE A 114 11.95 -8.50 6.78
C PHE A 114 10.73 -7.58 6.70
N TYR A 115 9.63 -8.08 6.17
CA TYR A 115 8.35 -7.38 6.25
C TYR A 115 7.76 -7.49 7.64
N GLU A 116 7.85 -8.70 8.24
CA GLU A 116 7.49 -8.95 9.62
C GLU A 116 8.50 -9.90 10.26
N LEU A 117 8.85 -9.66 11.52
CA LEU A 117 9.66 -10.55 12.38
C LEU A 117 9.32 -10.23 13.82
N TYR A 118 8.49 -11.04 14.45
CA TYR A 118 8.05 -10.81 15.82
C TYR A 118 7.83 -12.09 16.61
N GLY A 119 7.98 -11.96 17.92
CA GLY A 119 7.59 -12.96 18.90
C GLY A 119 6.28 -12.59 19.56
N SER A 120 5.45 -13.60 19.85
CA SER A 120 4.17 -13.48 20.55
C SER A 120 4.16 -14.36 21.78
N VAL A 121 3.55 -13.86 22.86
CA VAL A 121 3.24 -14.61 24.07
C VAL A 121 1.77 -14.41 24.43
N LYS A 122 1.02 -15.51 24.57
CA LYS A 122 -0.41 -15.49 24.93
C LYS A 122 -0.61 -16.19 26.29
N PRO A 123 -0.34 -15.49 27.41
CA PRO A 123 -0.43 -16.10 28.74
C PRO A 123 -1.86 -16.43 29.17
N LEU A 124 -2.84 -15.69 28.65
CA LEU A 124 -4.27 -15.88 28.89
C LEU A 124 -5.04 -15.91 27.58
N SER A 125 -6.22 -16.48 27.55
CA SER A 125 -7.07 -16.52 26.35
C SER A 125 -7.43 -15.13 25.81
N ASN A 126 -7.47 -14.14 26.70
CA ASN A 126 -7.87 -12.75 26.44
C ASN A 126 -6.70 -11.74 26.48
N LEU A 127 -5.46 -12.19 26.64
CA LEU A 127 -4.28 -11.31 26.72
C LEU A 127 -3.13 -11.89 25.90
N LYS A 128 -2.59 -11.06 24.98
CA LYS A 128 -1.49 -11.38 24.08
C LYS A 128 -0.50 -10.24 24.06
N PHE A 129 0.78 -10.56 24.01
CA PHE A 129 1.89 -9.61 23.82
C PHE A 129 2.63 -9.95 22.54
N ASP A 130 2.94 -8.94 21.73
CA ASP A 130 3.80 -9.07 20.55
C ASP A 130 4.97 -8.08 20.65
N VAL A 131 6.17 -8.53 20.26
CA VAL A 131 7.37 -7.69 20.20
C VAL A 131 8.16 -8.01 18.93
N GLY A 132 8.50 -6.97 18.17
CA GLY A 132 9.27 -7.09 16.93
C GLY A 132 8.68 -6.26 15.79
N LYS A 133 9.08 -6.57 14.56
CA LYS A 133 8.62 -5.90 13.35
C LYS A 133 7.28 -6.50 12.93
N LYS A 134 6.22 -5.69 12.95
CA LYS A 134 4.85 -6.14 12.72
C LYS A 134 3.98 -5.07 12.07
N THR A 135 3.03 -5.47 11.23
CA THR A 135 1.97 -4.63 10.67
C THR A 135 0.75 -4.68 11.58
N MET A 136 0.20 -3.53 11.96
CA MET A 136 -0.96 -3.44 12.86
C MET A 136 -2.29 -3.44 12.12
N LYS A 137 -2.32 -2.96 10.87
CA LYS A 137 -3.49 -2.91 9.97
C LYS A 137 -4.65 -2.13 10.55
N TRP A 138 -4.37 -0.91 11.06
CA TRP A 138 -5.41 -0.01 11.53
C TRP A 138 -6.13 0.65 10.36
N GLY A 139 -7.44 0.86 10.52
CA GLY A 139 -8.32 1.47 9.52
C GLY A 139 -9.21 0.46 8.80
N LYS A 140 -10.33 0.94 8.26
CA LYS A 140 -11.37 0.16 7.56
C LYS A 140 -11.38 0.42 6.06
N GLY A 141 -10.80 1.56 5.61
CA GLY A 141 -10.78 1.95 4.20
C GLY A 141 -10.06 0.95 3.32
N TYR A 142 -10.56 0.77 2.11
CA TYR A 142 -9.99 -0.13 1.12
C TYR A 142 -8.77 0.50 0.44
N ALA A 143 -8.94 1.69 -0.19
CA ALA A 143 -7.87 2.35 -0.94
C ALA A 143 -6.94 3.19 -0.05
N TRP A 144 -7.47 3.85 0.98
CA TRP A 144 -6.71 4.65 1.93
C TRP A 144 -6.96 4.24 3.37
N ASN A 145 -6.09 4.66 4.28
CA ASN A 145 -6.18 4.37 5.71
C ASN A 145 -5.71 5.58 6.57
N PRO A 146 -6.50 6.66 6.64
CA PRO A 146 -6.14 7.87 7.40
C PRO A 146 -5.71 7.64 8.84
N VAL A 147 -6.31 6.63 9.50
CA VAL A 147 -6.05 6.30 10.92
C VAL A 147 -4.94 5.27 11.13
N ALA A 148 -4.24 4.84 10.10
CA ALA A 148 -3.13 3.90 10.19
C ALA A 148 -1.87 4.56 10.80
N PHE A 149 -1.95 4.99 12.04
CA PHE A 149 -0.93 5.82 12.69
C PHE A 149 0.41 5.11 12.90
N VAL A 150 0.39 3.81 13.02
CA VAL A 150 1.55 2.94 13.25
C VAL A 150 1.82 1.96 12.11
N ASP A 151 1.16 2.16 10.97
CA ASP A 151 1.36 1.40 9.74
C ASP A 151 1.91 2.31 8.62
N ARG A 152 2.39 1.71 7.56
CA ARG A 152 2.68 2.41 6.31
C ARG A 152 1.37 2.75 5.60
N PRO A 153 1.31 3.86 4.84
CA PRO A 153 0.12 4.16 4.04
C PRO A 153 -0.07 3.10 2.96
N LYS A 154 -1.33 2.80 2.66
CA LYS A 154 -1.69 1.95 1.52
C LYS A 154 -1.30 2.62 0.20
N ASP A 155 -1.03 1.80 -0.81
CA ASP A 155 -0.98 2.24 -2.19
C ASP A 155 -2.38 2.07 -2.81
N PRO A 156 -3.10 3.15 -3.15
CA PRO A 156 -4.42 3.05 -3.74
C PRO A 156 -4.46 2.35 -5.11
N ASP A 157 -3.32 2.30 -5.78
CA ASP A 157 -3.18 1.54 -7.03
C ASP A 157 -3.12 0.02 -6.79
N ASP A 158 -2.62 -0.41 -5.61
CA ASP A 158 -2.50 -1.82 -5.23
C ASP A 158 -2.80 -2.01 -3.73
N PRO A 159 -4.06 -1.74 -3.29
CA PRO A 159 -4.43 -1.71 -1.88
C PRO A 159 -4.27 -3.05 -1.15
N GLU A 160 -4.20 -4.14 -1.90
CA GLU A 160 -4.04 -5.51 -1.39
C GLU A 160 -2.58 -5.91 -1.21
N GLN A 161 -1.63 -5.08 -1.67
CA GLN A 161 -0.20 -5.38 -1.54
C GLN A 161 0.21 -5.48 -0.07
N ALA A 162 1.00 -6.52 0.25
CA ALA A 162 1.57 -6.67 1.59
C ALA A 162 2.49 -5.49 1.92
N MET A 163 2.28 -4.91 3.09
CA MET A 163 3.07 -3.79 3.60
C MET A 163 4.15 -4.27 4.56
N GLU A 164 5.28 -3.58 4.53
CA GLU A 164 6.35 -3.75 5.52
C GLU A 164 5.91 -3.15 6.87
N GLY A 165 6.00 -3.93 7.95
CA GLY A 165 5.70 -3.47 9.30
C GLY A 165 6.79 -2.57 9.91
N TYR A 166 6.49 -2.04 11.08
CA TYR A 166 7.44 -1.33 11.94
C TYR A 166 7.81 -2.16 13.16
N VAL A 167 8.96 -1.88 13.75
CA VAL A 167 9.38 -2.46 15.04
C VAL A 167 8.58 -1.81 16.17
N LEU A 168 7.88 -2.63 16.95
CA LEU A 168 7.02 -2.16 18.04
C LEU A 168 6.87 -3.24 19.13
N ALA A 169 6.36 -2.84 20.28
CA ALA A 169 5.86 -3.75 21.30
C ALA A 169 4.39 -3.41 21.57
N THR A 170 3.53 -4.43 21.64
CA THR A 170 2.11 -4.26 21.86
C THR A 170 1.55 -5.33 22.79
N ALA A 171 0.45 -4.98 23.45
CA ALA A 171 -0.39 -5.91 24.19
C ALA A 171 -1.81 -5.83 23.62
N ASP A 172 -2.46 -6.96 23.44
CA ASP A 172 -3.87 -7.03 23.06
C ASP A 172 -4.67 -7.63 24.22
N TYR A 173 -5.55 -6.82 24.81
CA TYR A 173 -6.52 -7.27 25.79
C TYR A 173 -7.91 -7.25 25.18
N ILE A 174 -8.61 -8.40 25.24
CA ILE A 174 -9.93 -8.56 24.63
C ILE A 174 -10.90 -9.07 25.71
N LYS A 175 -12.09 -8.48 25.75
CA LYS A 175 -13.19 -8.89 26.65
C LYS A 175 -14.51 -8.95 25.88
N SER A 176 -15.18 -10.08 25.98
CA SER A 176 -16.53 -10.27 25.44
C SER A 176 -17.58 -10.05 26.52
N PHE A 177 -18.76 -9.58 26.10
CA PHE A 177 -19.90 -9.28 26.96
C PHE A 177 -21.19 -9.81 26.35
N GLU A 178 -22.21 -9.97 27.18
CA GLU A 178 -23.59 -10.16 26.75
C GLU A 178 -24.27 -8.78 26.61
N GLY A 179 -25.14 -8.59 25.62
CA GLY A 179 -25.86 -7.35 25.41
C GLY A 179 -25.40 -6.56 24.19
N PRO A 180 -25.69 -5.25 24.11
CA PRO A 180 -25.39 -4.40 22.96
C PRO A 180 -23.90 -4.23 22.66
N LEU A 181 -23.07 -4.11 23.69
CA LEU A 181 -21.62 -4.19 23.59
C LEU A 181 -21.22 -5.67 23.61
N LYS A 182 -20.79 -6.18 22.45
CA LYS A 182 -20.37 -7.59 22.32
C LYS A 182 -18.91 -7.80 22.68
N THR A 183 -18.05 -6.87 22.26
CA THR A 183 -16.61 -6.99 22.45
C THR A 183 -16.00 -5.62 22.74
N PHE A 184 -15.08 -5.61 23.66
CA PHE A 184 -14.14 -4.53 23.91
C PHE A 184 -12.72 -5.05 23.74
N SER A 185 -11.85 -4.29 23.08
CA SER A 185 -10.40 -4.56 23.05
C SER A 185 -9.62 -3.28 23.30
N PHE A 186 -8.47 -3.42 23.95
CA PHE A 186 -7.50 -2.35 24.10
C PHE A 186 -6.12 -2.84 23.67
N THR A 187 -5.52 -2.11 22.74
CA THR A 187 -4.20 -2.42 22.14
C THR A 187 -3.26 -1.23 22.33
N PRO A 188 -2.54 -1.12 23.47
CA PRO A 188 -1.44 -0.17 23.62
C PRO A 188 -0.25 -0.59 22.78
N VAL A 189 0.48 0.39 22.23
CA VAL A 189 1.65 0.21 21.37
C VAL A 189 2.78 1.12 21.85
N LEU A 190 3.96 0.53 22.09
CA LEU A 190 5.22 1.24 22.23
C LEU A 190 5.96 1.23 20.89
N PHE A 191 6.28 2.40 20.38
CA PHE A 191 6.79 2.57 19.02
C PHE A 191 8.11 3.38 19.05
N PRO A 192 9.27 2.68 19.09
CA PRO A 192 10.58 3.33 19.09
C PRO A 192 10.95 3.86 17.70
N VAL A 193 11.56 5.04 17.64
CA VAL A 193 12.15 5.62 16.43
C VAL A 193 13.55 6.10 16.77
N TYR A 194 14.54 5.30 16.38
CA TYR A 194 15.97 5.54 16.61
C TYR A 194 16.76 5.22 15.34
N ASP A 195 18.04 5.54 15.31
CA ASP A 195 18.91 5.18 14.21
C ASP A 195 18.84 3.66 13.94
N HIS A 196 18.55 3.27 12.71
CA HIS A 196 18.34 1.91 12.23
C HIS A 196 17.06 1.20 12.75
N VAL A 197 16.22 1.89 13.54
CA VAL A 197 14.94 1.34 14.01
C VAL A 197 13.82 2.31 13.68
N ASN A 198 13.02 2.01 12.66
CA ASN A 198 11.92 2.87 12.19
C ASN A 198 12.38 4.30 11.82
N ASP A 199 13.63 4.48 11.40
CA ASP A 199 14.24 5.79 11.10
C ASP A 199 13.55 6.52 9.94
N ASP A 200 12.85 5.79 9.07
CA ASP A 200 12.01 6.31 7.99
C ASP A 200 10.61 6.79 8.46
N PHE A 201 10.27 6.56 9.75
CA PHE A 201 8.95 6.94 10.26
C PHE A 201 8.83 8.45 10.50
N GLY A 202 9.85 9.11 11.04
CA GLY A 202 9.82 10.54 11.37
C GLY A 202 11.07 10.98 12.12
N ASN A 203 10.93 11.96 13.04
CA ASN A 203 12.06 12.44 13.82
C ASN A 203 12.65 11.35 14.71
N ASN A 204 13.98 11.16 14.61
CA ASN A 204 14.72 10.17 15.38
C ASN A 204 14.83 10.52 16.89
N ASN A 205 15.33 9.55 17.68
CA ASN A 205 15.54 9.63 19.13
C ASN A 205 14.24 9.91 19.91
N LYS A 206 13.18 9.21 19.53
CA LYS A 206 11.85 9.30 20.14
C LYS A 206 11.28 7.93 20.44
N LEU A 207 10.65 7.83 21.62
CA LEU A 207 9.74 6.74 21.94
C LEU A 207 8.31 7.25 21.85
N ASN A 208 7.56 6.72 20.89
CA ASN A 208 6.16 7.09 20.72
C ASN A 208 5.27 6.07 21.44
N ILE A 209 4.10 6.55 21.86
CA ILE A 209 3.05 5.75 22.45
C ILE A 209 1.83 5.88 21.54
N ALA A 210 1.24 4.76 21.18
CA ALA A 210 -0.03 4.72 20.46
C ALA A 210 -0.99 3.76 21.15
N GLY A 211 -2.27 3.87 20.82
CA GLY A 211 -3.28 2.97 21.36
C GLY A 211 -4.51 2.91 20.50
N ARG A 212 -5.16 1.76 20.54
CA ARG A 212 -6.44 1.52 19.90
C ARG A 212 -7.41 0.93 20.91
N PHE A 213 -8.60 1.53 21.02
CA PHE A 213 -9.75 1.01 21.73
C PHE A 213 -10.77 0.54 20.69
N TYR A 214 -11.07 -0.74 20.67
CA TYR A 214 -12.06 -1.34 19.78
C TYR A 214 -13.33 -1.68 20.53
N PHE A 215 -14.46 -1.40 19.91
CA PHE A 215 -15.80 -1.71 20.42
C PHE A 215 -16.63 -2.35 19.30
N LEU A 216 -17.18 -3.54 19.56
CA LEU A 216 -18.29 -4.08 18.78
C LEU A 216 -19.59 -3.70 19.49
N LEU A 217 -20.23 -2.63 19.05
CA LEU A 217 -21.41 -2.05 19.68
C LEU A 217 -22.56 -1.97 18.68
N TYR A 218 -23.71 -2.60 19.01
CA TYR A 218 -24.88 -2.70 18.13
C TYR A 218 -24.52 -3.14 16.70
N ASP A 219 -23.73 -4.23 16.59
CA ASP A 219 -23.23 -4.80 15.33
C ASP A 219 -22.44 -3.79 14.46
N THR A 220 -21.85 -2.81 15.11
CA THR A 220 -20.95 -1.81 14.50
C THR A 220 -19.57 -1.95 15.11
N ASP A 221 -18.57 -2.13 14.27
CA ASP A 221 -17.16 -2.02 14.64
C ASP A 221 -16.83 -0.54 14.80
N ILE A 222 -16.26 -0.15 15.94
CA ILE A 222 -15.82 1.22 16.23
C ILE A 222 -14.44 1.15 16.85
N ASP A 223 -13.48 1.86 16.28
CA ASP A 223 -12.14 2.03 16.84
C ASP A 223 -11.90 3.50 17.21
N LEU A 224 -11.29 3.74 18.38
CA LEU A 224 -10.74 5.03 18.77
C LEU A 224 -9.22 4.89 18.89
N MET A 225 -8.47 5.78 18.26
CA MET A 225 -7.02 5.66 18.14
C MET A 225 -6.31 6.95 18.47
N PHE A 226 -5.10 6.83 18.99
CA PHE A 226 -4.21 7.95 19.22
C PHE A 226 -2.74 7.55 19.02
N MET A 227 -1.90 8.54 18.76
CA MET A 227 -0.44 8.41 18.77
C MET A 227 0.20 9.74 19.19
N THR A 228 1.17 9.66 20.09
CA THR A 228 1.98 10.79 20.58
C THR A 228 3.42 10.35 20.79
N GLY A 229 4.37 11.28 20.96
CA GLY A 229 5.77 10.97 21.29
C GLY A 229 6.82 11.77 20.52
N GLY A 230 6.40 12.62 19.57
CA GLY A 230 7.24 13.63 18.93
C GLY A 230 8.04 13.18 17.70
N SER A 231 7.94 11.93 17.25
CA SER A 231 8.51 11.53 15.93
C SER A 231 7.72 12.13 14.79
N ARG A 232 6.41 12.19 14.93
CA ARG A 232 5.45 12.86 14.06
C ARG A 232 4.49 13.68 14.90
N PRO A 233 3.72 14.59 14.30
CA PRO A 233 2.65 15.31 14.99
C PRO A 233 1.72 14.36 15.76
N ASP A 234 1.29 14.78 16.95
CA ASP A 234 0.26 14.06 17.72
C ASP A 234 -0.99 13.89 16.87
N ARG A 235 -1.59 12.72 16.94
CA ARG A 235 -2.73 12.36 16.10
C ARG A 235 -3.75 11.57 16.88
N TYR A 236 -5.00 11.83 16.55
CA TYR A 236 -6.17 11.20 17.15
C TYR A 236 -7.12 10.83 16.02
N GLY A 237 -7.80 9.70 16.14
CA GLY A 237 -8.71 9.27 15.11
C GLY A 237 -9.74 8.29 15.60
N PHE A 238 -10.72 8.08 14.77
CA PHE A 238 -11.68 7.02 14.92
C PHE A 238 -12.02 6.42 13.57
N ASP A 239 -12.45 5.18 13.59
CA ASP A 239 -13.09 4.55 12.44
C ASP A 239 -14.35 3.79 12.87
N PHE A 240 -15.17 3.49 11.88
CA PHE A 240 -16.29 2.58 12.05
C PHE A 240 -16.55 1.77 10.78
N SER A 241 -17.12 0.57 10.95
CA SER A 241 -17.67 -0.25 9.88
C SER A 241 -18.94 -0.93 10.36
N ARG A 242 -19.97 -0.94 9.51
CA ARG A 242 -21.24 -1.61 9.78
C ARG A 242 -21.83 -2.24 8.54
N ASN A 243 -22.21 -3.50 8.66
CA ASN A 243 -23.08 -4.15 7.70
C ASN A 243 -24.53 -3.72 7.96
N ILE A 244 -25.10 -2.90 7.06
CA ILE A 244 -26.51 -2.47 7.11
C ILE A 244 -27.41 -3.65 6.71
N THR A 245 -26.97 -4.41 5.72
CA THR A 245 -27.54 -5.69 5.30
C THR A 245 -26.42 -6.70 5.13
N THR A 246 -26.72 -7.96 4.84
CA THR A 246 -25.73 -9.02 4.62
C THR A 246 -24.78 -8.75 3.46
N ASN A 247 -25.16 -7.87 2.55
CA ASN A 247 -24.45 -7.56 1.32
C ASN A 247 -24.15 -6.05 1.13
N PHE A 248 -24.46 -5.21 2.12
CA PHE A 248 -24.21 -3.77 2.08
C PHE A 248 -23.53 -3.30 3.37
N GLU A 249 -22.31 -2.80 3.23
CA GLU A 249 -21.47 -2.25 4.28
C GLU A 249 -21.27 -0.75 4.08
N VAL A 250 -21.24 -0.01 5.19
CA VAL A 250 -20.83 1.38 5.26
C VAL A 250 -19.64 1.48 6.20
N HIS A 251 -18.61 2.22 5.83
CA HIS A 251 -17.44 2.45 6.68
C HIS A 251 -16.97 3.90 6.59
N GLY A 252 -16.19 4.32 7.59
CA GLY A 252 -15.60 5.63 7.58
C GLY A 252 -14.44 5.72 8.56
N GLU A 253 -13.54 6.66 8.28
CA GLU A 253 -12.37 6.98 9.08
C GLU A 253 -12.23 8.48 9.22
N TYR A 254 -11.74 8.94 10.36
CA TYR A 254 -11.38 10.32 10.59
C TYR A 254 -10.09 10.40 11.42
N ALA A 255 -9.16 11.22 10.98
CA ALA A 255 -7.91 11.50 11.65
C ALA A 255 -7.69 13.00 11.80
N TYR A 256 -7.28 13.42 13.00
CA TYR A 256 -6.86 14.76 13.35
C TYR A 256 -5.36 14.75 13.64
N PHE A 257 -4.61 15.69 13.06
CA PHE A 257 -3.18 15.86 13.22
C PHE A 257 -2.90 17.24 13.81
N ARG A 258 -2.34 17.26 15.01
CA ARG A 258 -1.95 18.50 15.68
C ARG A 258 -0.61 18.99 15.15
N ASN A 259 -0.53 20.28 14.77
CA ASN A 259 0.71 20.90 14.28
C ASN A 259 1.35 20.13 13.10
N SER A 260 0.54 19.78 12.10
CA SER A 260 1.01 19.16 10.87
C SER A 260 1.85 20.14 10.06
N ARG A 261 3.02 19.69 9.58
CA ARG A 261 3.94 20.50 8.79
C ARG A 261 3.87 20.10 7.33
N LYS A 262 3.80 21.11 6.47
CA LYS A 262 3.76 20.96 5.02
C LYS A 262 4.68 21.98 4.36
N ASN A 263 5.52 21.54 3.43
CA ASN A 263 6.31 22.43 2.59
C ASN A 263 5.47 22.82 1.38
N VAL A 264 5.18 24.08 1.21
CA VAL A 264 4.42 24.61 0.07
C VAL A 264 5.27 25.54 -0.75
N LEU A 265 5.01 25.56 -2.07
CA LEU A 265 5.64 26.49 -3.01
C LEU A 265 4.66 27.63 -3.29
N ASP A 266 5.09 28.88 -3.03
CA ASP A 266 4.28 30.03 -3.36
C ASP A 266 4.37 30.37 -4.87
N ALA A 267 3.51 31.30 -5.33
CA ALA A 267 3.46 31.74 -6.73
C ALA A 267 4.79 32.36 -7.24
N THR A 268 5.66 32.79 -6.34
CA THR A 268 6.99 33.34 -6.69
C THR A 268 8.07 32.26 -6.83
N GLY A 269 7.75 31.00 -6.48
CA GLY A 269 8.66 29.88 -6.50
C GLY A 269 9.52 29.75 -5.25
N ILE A 270 9.10 30.38 -4.14
CA ILE A 270 9.80 30.30 -2.85
C ILE A 270 9.16 29.23 -1.99
N PRO A 271 9.93 28.20 -1.54
CA PRO A 271 9.42 27.19 -0.61
C PRO A 271 9.17 27.81 0.77
N ARG A 272 8.03 27.46 1.37
CA ARG A 272 7.67 27.84 2.74
C ARG A 272 7.18 26.62 3.51
N GLN A 273 7.62 26.48 4.75
CA GLN A 273 7.04 25.52 5.67
C GLN A 273 5.87 26.15 6.39
N ILE A 274 4.69 25.57 6.25
CA ILE A 274 3.50 25.94 7.02
C ILE A 274 3.25 24.87 8.09
N GLU A 275 2.84 25.30 9.28
CA GLU A 275 2.40 24.44 10.37
C GLU A 275 0.96 24.77 10.70
N LYS A 276 0.08 23.78 10.60
CA LYS A 276 -1.35 23.94 10.89
C LYS A 276 -1.94 22.63 11.42
N GLU A 277 -3.07 22.72 12.05
CA GLU A 277 -3.92 21.56 12.30
C GLU A 277 -4.41 20.99 10.96
N ALA A 278 -4.46 19.68 10.85
CA ALA A 278 -4.88 19.02 9.62
C ALA A 278 -5.87 17.91 9.95
N HIS A 279 -6.87 17.77 9.10
CA HIS A 279 -7.88 16.74 9.15
C HIS A 279 -7.72 15.82 7.93
N SER A 280 -8.02 14.55 8.13
CA SER A 280 -8.14 13.60 7.03
C SER A 280 -9.32 12.69 7.31
N PHE A 281 -10.15 12.42 6.31
CA PHE A 281 -11.26 11.51 6.48
C PHE A 281 -11.53 10.71 5.21
N LEU A 282 -12.15 9.58 5.42
CA LEU A 282 -12.63 8.67 4.39
C LEU A 282 -14.05 8.26 4.73
N VAL A 283 -14.91 8.21 3.71
CA VAL A 283 -16.25 7.62 3.81
C VAL A 283 -16.44 6.70 2.62
N GLY A 284 -16.88 5.47 2.88
CA GLY A 284 -17.02 4.47 1.85
C GLY A 284 -18.20 3.54 2.05
N ILE A 285 -18.53 2.87 0.96
CA ILE A 285 -19.53 1.80 0.91
C ILE A 285 -18.95 0.59 0.17
N ARG A 286 -19.42 -0.58 0.55
CA ARG A 286 -19.19 -1.83 -0.17
C ARG A 286 -20.52 -2.53 -0.39
N TYR A 287 -20.80 -2.92 -1.63
CA TYR A 287 -22.03 -3.58 -2.00
C TYR A 287 -21.73 -4.83 -2.85
N LEU A 288 -22.33 -5.95 -2.46
CA LEU A 288 -22.28 -7.22 -3.17
C LEU A 288 -23.64 -7.50 -3.80
N THR A 289 -23.68 -7.65 -5.11
CA THR A 289 -24.92 -8.03 -5.83
C THR A 289 -25.18 -9.54 -5.72
N SER A 290 -26.38 -9.95 -6.11
CA SER A 290 -26.77 -11.37 -6.17
C SER A 290 -26.06 -12.20 -7.24
N PHE A 291 -25.35 -11.55 -8.15
CA PHE A 291 -24.54 -12.17 -9.21
C PHE A 291 -23.02 -11.97 -8.97
N ASP A 292 -22.63 -11.83 -7.68
CA ASP A 292 -21.24 -11.75 -7.21
C ASP A 292 -20.43 -10.57 -7.75
N LEU A 293 -21.08 -9.47 -8.16
CA LEU A 293 -20.39 -8.20 -8.41
C LEU A 293 -20.21 -7.45 -7.10
N THR A 294 -18.96 -7.24 -6.69
CA THR A 294 -18.59 -6.37 -5.58
C THR A 294 -18.30 -4.96 -6.09
N THR A 295 -18.95 -3.97 -5.51
CA THR A 295 -18.72 -2.54 -5.77
C THR A 295 -18.17 -1.90 -4.50
N ILE A 296 -17.07 -1.16 -4.61
CA ILE A 296 -16.50 -0.35 -3.54
C ILE A 296 -16.47 1.09 -4.05
N ILE A 297 -16.94 2.04 -3.23
CA ILE A 297 -16.85 3.48 -3.51
C ILE A 297 -16.32 4.14 -2.25
N GLU A 298 -15.24 4.92 -2.37
CA GLU A 298 -14.65 5.68 -1.28
C GLU A 298 -14.37 7.11 -1.70
N PHE A 299 -14.77 8.06 -0.87
CA PHE A 299 -14.31 9.44 -0.93
C PHE A 299 -13.26 9.67 0.15
N TYR A 300 -12.14 10.27 -0.24
CA TYR A 300 -11.01 10.59 0.64
C TYR A 300 -10.69 12.07 0.60
N HIS A 301 -10.51 12.67 1.77
CA HIS A 301 -10.02 14.03 1.95
C HIS A 301 -8.82 14.07 2.89
N SER A 302 -7.85 14.95 2.59
CA SER A 302 -6.72 15.23 3.48
C SER A 302 -6.22 16.67 3.36
N ASP A 303 -6.27 17.43 4.45
CA ASP A 303 -5.67 18.77 4.54
C ASP A 303 -4.15 18.78 4.35
N ALA A 304 -3.48 17.63 4.53
CA ALA A 304 -2.06 17.47 4.27
C ALA A 304 -1.74 17.38 2.76
N GLY A 305 -2.74 17.15 1.92
CA GLY A 305 -2.63 17.19 0.46
C GLY A 305 -2.44 18.61 -0.06
N PHE A 306 -1.94 18.75 -1.29
CA PHE A 306 -1.73 20.05 -1.95
C PHE A 306 -3.02 20.53 -2.62
N THR A 307 -3.19 21.85 -2.69
CA THR A 307 -4.24 22.49 -3.49
C THR A 307 -3.84 22.53 -4.96
N SER A 308 -4.81 22.80 -5.84
CA SER A 308 -4.55 22.97 -7.28
C SER A 308 -3.54 24.08 -7.55
N ASP A 309 -3.60 25.20 -6.82
CA ASP A 309 -2.65 26.30 -6.96
C ASP A 309 -1.23 25.91 -6.55
N GLU A 310 -1.08 25.18 -5.42
CA GLU A 310 0.22 24.69 -4.94
C GLU A 310 0.84 23.70 -5.94
N MET A 311 0.05 22.82 -6.54
CA MET A 311 0.51 21.90 -7.58
C MET A 311 0.86 22.63 -8.88
N THR A 312 0.05 23.60 -9.32
CA THR A 312 0.32 24.44 -10.50
C THR A 312 1.63 25.22 -10.34
N ASN A 313 1.89 25.78 -9.16
CA ASN A 313 3.17 26.46 -8.86
C ASN A 313 4.36 25.50 -9.00
N PHE A 314 4.19 24.27 -8.52
CA PHE A 314 5.22 23.23 -8.61
C PHE A 314 5.49 22.81 -10.07
N TYR A 315 4.45 22.57 -10.87
CA TYR A 315 4.60 22.23 -12.29
C TYR A 315 5.24 23.40 -13.07
N SER A 316 4.87 24.64 -12.73
CA SER A 316 5.46 25.85 -13.32
C SER A 316 6.95 25.98 -12.97
N LEU A 317 7.37 25.61 -11.75
CA LEU A 317 8.78 25.55 -11.37
C LEU A 317 9.55 24.54 -12.22
N ILE A 318 9.00 23.34 -12.42
CA ILE A 318 9.62 22.29 -13.25
C ILE A 318 9.77 22.80 -14.71
N ASN A 319 8.70 23.32 -15.30
CA ASN A 319 8.72 23.78 -16.69
C ASN A 319 9.75 24.90 -16.89
N ARG A 320 9.75 25.90 -16.00
CA ARG A 320 10.79 26.98 -16.06
C ARG A 320 12.21 26.42 -15.88
N GLY A 321 12.38 25.45 -14.98
CA GLY A 321 13.67 24.78 -14.75
C GLY A 321 14.13 24.01 -15.97
N TYR A 322 13.22 23.33 -16.66
CA TYR A 322 13.50 22.60 -17.87
C TYR A 322 13.89 23.52 -19.03
N ASP A 323 13.15 24.63 -19.24
CA ASP A 323 13.47 25.63 -20.25
C ASP A 323 14.84 26.29 -19.99
N LEU A 324 15.15 26.59 -18.73
CA LEU A 324 16.46 27.14 -18.34
C LEU A 324 17.60 26.14 -18.61
N TYR A 325 17.35 24.84 -18.31
CA TYR A 325 18.30 23.77 -18.61
C TYR A 325 18.54 23.66 -20.12
N GLN A 326 17.50 23.68 -20.95
CA GLN A 326 17.62 23.61 -22.43
C GLN A 326 18.39 24.79 -23.02
N THR A 327 18.28 25.97 -22.44
CA THR A 327 18.92 27.22 -22.99
C THR A 327 20.31 27.45 -22.43
N SER A 328 20.60 27.08 -21.21
CA SER A 328 21.86 27.46 -20.53
C SER A 328 22.59 26.30 -19.82
N GLY A 329 22.00 25.11 -19.78
CA GLY A 329 22.51 23.97 -18.99
C GLY A 329 22.36 24.13 -17.47
N ASN A 330 21.63 25.15 -16.98
CA ASN A 330 21.47 25.42 -15.56
C ASN A 330 20.39 24.48 -14.94
N THR A 331 20.78 23.72 -13.92
CA THR A 331 19.92 22.73 -13.25
C THR A 331 19.37 23.18 -11.89
N ALA A 332 19.64 24.42 -11.46
CA ALA A 332 19.32 24.88 -10.10
C ALA A 332 17.82 24.76 -9.76
N LEU A 333 16.92 25.19 -10.68
CA LEU A 333 15.48 25.08 -10.46
C LEU A 333 14.99 23.62 -10.49
N LEU A 334 15.57 22.77 -11.34
CA LEU A 334 15.24 21.34 -11.37
C LEU A 334 15.70 20.63 -10.08
N GLY A 335 16.88 20.99 -9.54
CA GLY A 335 17.34 20.50 -8.25
C GLY A 335 16.40 20.90 -7.10
N GLN A 336 15.91 22.15 -7.10
CA GLN A 336 14.90 22.60 -6.16
C GLN A 336 13.58 21.80 -6.30
N ALA A 337 13.13 21.59 -7.55
CA ALA A 337 11.94 20.82 -7.82
C ALA A 337 12.07 19.33 -7.36
N GLN A 338 13.26 18.72 -7.51
CA GLN A 338 13.52 17.37 -7.00
C GLN A 338 13.39 17.30 -5.48
N GLN A 339 13.94 18.24 -4.73
CA GLN A 339 13.80 18.30 -3.26
C GLN A 339 12.34 18.47 -2.84
N LEU A 340 11.58 19.30 -3.55
CA LEU A 340 10.14 19.46 -3.29
C LEU A 340 9.36 18.19 -3.63
N ALA A 341 9.68 17.51 -4.73
CA ALA A 341 9.10 16.23 -5.09
C ALA A 341 9.26 15.20 -3.96
N GLU A 342 10.47 15.07 -3.41
CA GLU A 342 10.77 14.19 -2.25
C GLU A 342 10.04 14.62 -0.98
N SER A 343 9.80 15.92 -0.78
CA SER A 343 9.07 16.43 0.39
C SER A 343 7.55 16.19 0.35
N GLY A 344 7.03 15.64 -0.76
CA GLY A 344 5.62 15.22 -0.87
C GLY A 344 4.91 15.51 -2.18
N TYR A 345 5.40 16.39 -3.05
CA TYR A 345 4.76 16.72 -4.32
C TYR A 345 4.71 15.53 -5.32
N ALA A 346 5.64 14.56 -5.21
CA ALA A 346 5.64 13.36 -6.04
C ALA A 346 4.89 12.15 -5.44
N ARG A 347 4.11 12.33 -4.38
CA ARG A 347 3.26 11.25 -3.84
C ARG A 347 2.23 10.81 -4.88
N ALA A 348 1.82 9.55 -4.82
CA ALA A 348 0.83 9.00 -5.75
C ALA A 348 -0.48 9.80 -5.75
N ASN A 349 -0.97 10.18 -4.56
CA ASN A 349 -2.12 11.04 -4.35
C ASN A 349 -1.67 12.29 -3.58
N ALA A 350 -1.15 13.28 -4.32
CA ALA A 350 -0.52 14.45 -3.73
C ALA A 350 -1.54 15.53 -3.30
N MET A 351 -2.75 15.54 -3.87
CA MET A 351 -3.76 16.57 -3.64
C MET A 351 -4.74 16.20 -2.52
N GLN A 352 -5.79 17.01 -2.35
CA GLN A 352 -6.65 16.93 -1.16
C GLN A 352 -7.81 15.97 -1.30
N ASN A 353 -8.47 15.91 -2.47
CA ASN A 353 -9.77 15.25 -2.62
C ASN A 353 -9.75 14.19 -3.72
N TYR A 354 -10.05 12.95 -3.36
CA TYR A 354 -10.10 11.82 -4.29
C TYR A 354 -11.38 11.02 -4.14
N LEU A 355 -11.87 10.52 -5.27
CA LEU A 355 -12.92 9.52 -5.35
C LEU A 355 -12.32 8.23 -5.92
N TYR A 356 -12.52 7.13 -5.24
CA TYR A 356 -12.14 5.78 -5.70
C TYR A 356 -13.38 4.94 -5.92
N VAL A 357 -13.42 4.23 -7.05
CA VAL A 357 -14.49 3.28 -7.38
C VAL A 357 -13.87 2.00 -7.88
N ARG A 358 -14.29 0.85 -7.34
CA ARG A 358 -13.87 -0.46 -7.83
C ARG A 358 -15.07 -1.37 -8.05
N PHE A 359 -15.08 -2.03 -9.19
CA PHE A 359 -15.96 -3.13 -9.52
C PHE A 359 -15.12 -4.40 -9.64
N SER A 360 -15.57 -5.50 -9.04
CA SER A 360 -14.90 -6.79 -9.14
C SER A 360 -15.95 -7.87 -9.17
N GLN A 361 -15.96 -8.71 -10.20
CA GLN A 361 -16.92 -9.79 -10.36
C GLN A 361 -16.24 -11.14 -10.30
N LYS A 362 -16.71 -11.99 -9.38
CA LYS A 362 -16.21 -13.35 -9.25
C LYS A 362 -16.87 -14.24 -10.31
N GLU A 363 -16.04 -14.98 -11.05
CA GLU A 363 -16.43 -16.05 -11.96
C GLU A 363 -17.57 -15.69 -12.95
N PRO A 364 -17.51 -14.53 -13.65
CA PRO A 364 -18.54 -14.17 -14.61
C PRO A 364 -18.61 -15.21 -15.75
N PHE A 365 -19.81 -15.41 -16.28
CA PHE A 365 -20.08 -16.37 -17.36
C PHE A 365 -19.69 -17.83 -17.02
N ASP A 366 -19.72 -18.21 -15.72
CA ASP A 366 -19.32 -19.53 -15.21
C ASP A 366 -17.86 -19.91 -15.50
N ILE A 367 -16.99 -18.92 -15.76
CA ILE A 367 -15.55 -19.15 -15.91
C ILE A 367 -14.93 -19.24 -14.52
N LEU A 368 -14.72 -20.48 -14.04
CA LEU A 368 -14.17 -20.76 -12.71
C LEU A 368 -12.79 -20.11 -12.54
N TYR A 369 -12.55 -19.58 -11.33
CA TYR A 369 -11.27 -18.96 -10.92
C TYR A 369 -10.89 -17.70 -11.70
N PHE A 370 -11.82 -17.15 -12.50
CA PHE A 370 -11.59 -15.89 -13.21
C PHE A 370 -12.30 -14.74 -12.50
N THR A 371 -11.56 -13.66 -12.22
CA THR A 371 -12.07 -12.48 -11.51
C THR A 371 -11.61 -11.21 -12.23
N PRO A 372 -12.38 -10.70 -13.19
CA PRO A 372 -12.14 -9.37 -13.75
C PRO A 372 -12.50 -8.28 -12.75
N SER A 373 -11.75 -7.19 -12.77
CA SER A 373 -12.05 -5.99 -12.00
C SER A 373 -11.73 -4.72 -12.77
N LEU A 374 -12.33 -3.62 -12.35
CA LEU A 374 -12.12 -2.29 -12.88
C LEU A 374 -12.02 -1.32 -11.70
N ALA A 375 -10.88 -0.68 -11.52
CA ALA A 375 -10.68 0.38 -10.53
C ALA A 375 -10.54 1.73 -11.23
N GLY A 376 -11.20 2.75 -10.71
CA GLY A 376 -11.08 4.14 -11.14
C GLY A 376 -10.73 5.03 -9.96
N MET A 377 -9.88 5.99 -10.17
CA MET A 377 -9.54 7.03 -9.20
C MET A 377 -9.63 8.39 -9.89
N MET A 378 -10.33 9.32 -9.26
CA MET A 378 -10.50 10.68 -9.76
C MET A 378 -10.03 11.67 -8.70
N ASN A 379 -9.18 12.60 -9.09
CA ASN A 379 -8.92 13.80 -8.31
C ASN A 379 -10.07 14.78 -8.54
N ILE A 380 -10.78 15.13 -7.49
CA ILE A 380 -11.97 15.99 -7.58
C ILE A 380 -11.59 17.46 -7.76
N ASP A 381 -10.40 17.85 -7.27
CA ASP A 381 -9.94 19.25 -7.29
C ASP A 381 -9.62 19.74 -8.71
N ASP A 382 -9.22 18.83 -9.62
CA ASP A 382 -8.78 19.16 -10.99
C ASP A 382 -9.41 18.28 -12.08
N ALA A 383 -10.33 17.38 -11.69
CA ALA A 383 -11.06 16.45 -12.56
C ALA A 383 -10.16 15.48 -13.35
N SER A 384 -8.89 15.33 -13.01
CA SER A 384 -8.00 14.32 -13.59
C SER A 384 -8.29 12.94 -13.00
N TRP A 385 -7.96 11.86 -13.74
CA TRP A 385 -8.34 10.52 -13.33
C TRP A 385 -7.38 9.43 -13.83
N SER A 386 -7.48 8.28 -13.19
CA SER A 386 -6.88 7.02 -13.65
C SER A 386 -7.92 5.91 -13.70
N LEU A 387 -7.76 4.98 -14.64
CA LEU A 387 -8.61 3.81 -14.81
C LEU A 387 -7.73 2.57 -14.96
N THR A 388 -7.99 1.53 -14.17
CA THR A 388 -7.18 0.31 -14.13
C THR A 388 -8.07 -0.91 -14.26
N PRO A 389 -8.35 -1.42 -15.48
CA PRO A 389 -8.88 -2.77 -15.66
C PRO A 389 -7.83 -3.82 -15.25
N GLU A 390 -8.31 -4.89 -14.65
CA GLU A 390 -7.52 -6.02 -14.19
C GLU A 390 -8.24 -7.34 -14.50
N LEU A 391 -7.48 -8.34 -14.94
CA LEU A 391 -7.93 -9.71 -15.13
C LEU A 391 -7.10 -10.62 -14.23
N LEU A 392 -7.73 -11.27 -13.27
CA LEU A 392 -7.13 -12.24 -12.38
C LEU A 392 -7.59 -13.66 -12.73
N TYR A 393 -6.66 -14.60 -12.82
CA TYR A 393 -6.94 -16.01 -13.03
C TYR A 393 -6.10 -16.88 -12.09
N THR A 394 -6.76 -17.75 -11.31
CA THR A 394 -6.15 -18.64 -10.31
C THR A 394 -6.52 -20.12 -10.51
N GLY A 395 -6.92 -20.52 -11.74
CA GLY A 395 -7.40 -21.87 -12.03
C GLY A 395 -6.33 -22.96 -12.09
N PHE A 396 -5.06 -22.63 -12.08
CA PHE A 396 -3.98 -23.60 -11.95
C PHE A 396 -3.50 -23.70 -10.51
N THR A 397 -3.34 -24.90 -9.98
CA THR A 397 -2.87 -25.11 -8.62
C THR A 397 -1.57 -24.37 -8.35
N ASN A 398 -1.57 -23.54 -7.31
CA ASN A 398 -0.42 -22.73 -6.88
C ASN A 398 -0.02 -21.59 -7.82
N TRP A 399 -0.71 -21.37 -8.94
CA TRP A 399 -0.39 -20.28 -9.85
C TRP A 399 -1.42 -19.16 -9.82
N GLU A 400 -0.94 -17.92 -9.93
CA GLU A 400 -1.73 -16.72 -10.14
C GLU A 400 -1.24 -16.00 -11.40
N PHE A 401 -2.17 -15.63 -12.26
CA PHE A 401 -1.95 -14.81 -13.44
C PHE A 401 -2.79 -13.55 -13.32
N ARG A 402 -2.15 -12.39 -13.40
CA ARG A 402 -2.82 -11.10 -13.29
C ARG A 402 -2.34 -10.18 -14.42
N LEU A 403 -3.27 -9.71 -15.23
CA LEU A 403 -3.01 -8.70 -16.27
C LEU A 403 -3.70 -7.40 -15.84
N ARG A 404 -2.94 -6.33 -15.75
CA ARG A 404 -3.43 -4.97 -15.43
C ARG A 404 -3.05 -4.00 -16.52
N ALA A 405 -3.99 -3.12 -16.89
CA ALA A 405 -3.72 -1.99 -17.76
C ALA A 405 -4.15 -0.71 -17.04
N GLY A 406 -3.23 0.20 -16.77
CA GLY A 406 -3.54 1.51 -16.18
C GLY A 406 -3.54 2.57 -17.27
N ILE A 407 -4.60 3.38 -17.33
CA ILE A 407 -4.72 4.56 -18.19
C ILE A 407 -4.83 5.77 -17.28
N ILE A 408 -4.10 6.83 -17.58
CA ILE A 408 -4.05 8.06 -16.80
C ILE A 408 -4.42 9.20 -17.72
N ALA A 409 -5.29 10.11 -17.28
CA ALA A 409 -5.72 11.25 -18.08
C ALA A 409 -6.01 12.48 -17.22
N GLY A 410 -5.69 13.64 -17.74
CA GLY A 410 -5.93 14.94 -17.15
C GLY A 410 -5.45 16.05 -18.05
N GLU A 411 -5.92 17.26 -17.80
CA GLU A 411 -5.39 18.46 -18.44
C GLU A 411 -3.98 18.79 -17.92
N ARG A 412 -3.27 19.69 -18.58
CA ARG A 412 -1.99 20.20 -18.06
C ARG A 412 -2.23 20.94 -16.73
N ASN A 413 -1.25 20.87 -15.85
CA ASN A 413 -1.29 21.34 -14.46
C ASN A 413 -2.26 20.57 -13.56
N SER A 414 -2.73 19.39 -13.97
CA SER A 414 -3.54 18.48 -13.11
C SER A 414 -2.70 17.33 -12.54
N ASP A 415 -3.17 16.71 -11.46
CA ASP A 415 -2.42 15.65 -10.77
C ASP A 415 -2.08 14.47 -11.69
N PHE A 416 -3.07 13.93 -12.41
CA PHE A 416 -2.86 12.81 -13.32
C PHE A 416 -2.33 13.25 -14.68
N GLY A 417 -2.61 14.49 -15.15
CA GLY A 417 -2.14 15.00 -16.44
C GLY A 417 -0.66 15.36 -16.47
N GLU A 418 -0.01 15.53 -15.31
CA GLU A 418 1.42 15.81 -15.22
C GLU A 418 2.26 14.61 -14.75
N LYS A 419 1.65 13.43 -14.59
CA LYS A 419 2.40 12.18 -14.35
C LYS A 419 3.27 11.85 -15.57
N GLN A 420 4.38 11.19 -15.32
CA GLN A 420 5.36 10.87 -16.37
C GLN A 420 4.89 9.87 -17.43
N ASN A 421 3.75 9.20 -17.21
CA ASN A 421 3.22 8.15 -18.09
C ASN A 421 1.72 8.30 -18.30
N ASP A 422 1.26 8.06 -19.54
CA ASP A 422 -0.15 8.04 -19.93
C ASP A 422 -0.81 6.70 -19.68
N TYR A 423 -0.03 5.63 -19.83
CA TYR A 423 -0.51 4.27 -19.59
C TYR A 423 0.59 3.36 -19.03
N ARG A 424 0.16 2.27 -18.45
CA ARG A 424 1.03 1.12 -18.14
C ARG A 424 0.29 -0.18 -18.41
N VAL A 425 1.03 -1.20 -18.83
CA VAL A 425 0.55 -2.58 -18.93
C VAL A 425 1.46 -3.45 -18.07
N GLU A 426 0.88 -4.19 -17.17
CA GLU A 426 1.56 -5.03 -16.18
C GLU A 426 1.04 -6.45 -16.27
N LEU A 427 1.94 -7.42 -16.41
CA LEU A 427 1.63 -8.84 -16.27
C LEU A 427 2.30 -9.36 -15.00
N ARG A 428 1.53 -10.00 -14.10
CA ARG A 428 2.07 -10.70 -12.92
C ARG A 428 1.87 -12.19 -13.10
N ILE A 429 2.91 -12.93 -12.86
CA ILE A 429 2.90 -14.40 -12.81
C ILE A 429 3.47 -14.78 -11.47
N GLY A 430 2.63 -15.35 -10.60
CA GLY A 430 2.96 -15.77 -9.25
C GLY A 430 2.88 -17.28 -9.10
N TYR A 431 3.83 -17.86 -8.35
CA TYR A 431 3.79 -19.25 -7.91
C TYR A 431 3.87 -19.30 -6.39
N TYR A 432 2.91 -19.93 -5.76
CA TYR A 432 2.75 -20.06 -4.31
C TYR A 432 3.11 -21.48 -3.85
N PHE A 433 3.73 -21.64 -2.69
CA PHE A 433 4.15 -22.93 -2.15
C PHE A 433 4.08 -23.00 -0.61
#